data_e9d72892eddca6fae5afef4220d33b92
#
_entry.id   e9d72892eddca6fae5afef4220d33b92
#
_cell.length_a   1.000
_cell.length_b   1.000
_cell.length_c   1.000
_cell.angle_alpha   90.00
_cell.angle_beta   90.00
_cell.angle_gamma   90.00
#
_symmetry.space_group_name_H-M   'P 1'
#
loop_
_entity.id
_entity.type
_entity.pdbx_description
1 polymer ?
#
loop_
_entity_poly.entity_id
_entity_poly.type
_entity_poly.pdbx_seq_one_letter_code
_entity_poly.pdbx_strand_id
1 'polypeptide(L)'
;MLADPAGTSTIRIGVPDDIVTLAMSSCFARFAGHHRQIRLDVTTGLSRDLKKRFRNGEFDIVIVKEAVTDGDARASFPEPLAWFEGENSEVWQDPIPLVTFPPGGLYRDLMIDRIEREQRRWYIAFTGNSLGSVLSAVEAGLGVSVLPVSTTTAHAVRASTIFSSEAALSLSIYAWEVRGSASELLQDMLDVTAARSDSGGTA
;
A
#
# COMPACT_ATOMS: atom_id res chain seq x y z
N MET A 1 -3.77 -13.95 -30.04
CA MET A 1 -2.96 -14.67 -29.08
C MET A 1 -1.52 -14.51 -29.50
N LEU A 2 -0.81 -13.51 -28.95
CA LEU A 2 0.62 -13.33 -29.22
C LEU A 2 1.34 -14.38 -28.37
N ALA A 3 2.03 -15.31 -29.04
CA ALA A 3 2.86 -16.28 -28.35
C ALA A 3 4.01 -15.55 -27.66
N ASP A 4 4.23 -15.80 -26.36
CA ASP A 4 5.47 -15.42 -25.69
C ASP A 4 6.62 -16.08 -26.47
N PRO A 5 7.66 -15.32 -26.87
CA PRO A 5 8.78 -15.92 -27.56
C PRO A 5 9.42 -16.96 -26.65
N ALA A 6 9.59 -18.16 -27.15
CA ALA A 6 10.18 -19.28 -26.44
C ALA A 6 11.53 -18.86 -25.82
N GLY A 7 11.63 -18.85 -24.49
CA GLY A 7 12.87 -18.59 -23.75
C GLY A 7 12.89 -17.37 -22.83
N THR A 8 11.82 -16.60 -22.68
CA THR A 8 11.74 -15.54 -21.66
C THR A 8 11.35 -16.12 -20.31
N SER A 9 12.18 -15.92 -19.30
CA SER A 9 11.80 -16.19 -17.91
C SER A 9 10.90 -15.06 -17.40
N THR A 10 9.99 -15.39 -16.46
CA THR A 10 9.06 -14.40 -15.88
C THR A 10 9.32 -14.31 -14.40
N ILE A 11 9.39 -13.07 -13.86
CA ILE A 11 9.37 -12.82 -12.41
C ILE A 11 7.97 -12.26 -12.09
N ARG A 12 7.26 -12.94 -11.20
CA ARG A 12 5.89 -12.61 -10.79
C ARG A 12 5.94 -11.83 -9.47
N ILE A 13 5.38 -10.63 -9.47
CA ILE A 13 5.47 -9.69 -8.35
C ILE A 13 4.07 -9.28 -7.92
N GLY A 14 3.77 -9.38 -6.62
CA GLY A 14 2.55 -8.85 -6.03
C GLY A 14 2.85 -7.61 -5.19
N VAL A 15 2.12 -6.50 -5.40
CA VAL A 15 2.31 -5.26 -4.63
C VAL A 15 0.97 -4.55 -4.37
N PRO A 16 0.79 -3.84 -3.23
CA PRO A 16 -0.34 -2.91 -3.09
C PRO A 16 -0.28 -1.80 -4.15
N ASP A 17 -1.42 -1.28 -4.57
CA ASP A 17 -1.50 -0.29 -5.65
C ASP A 17 -0.73 1.00 -5.35
N ASP A 18 -0.71 1.44 -4.10
CA ASP A 18 0.01 2.64 -3.66
C ASP A 18 1.54 2.45 -3.55
N ILE A 19 2.04 1.24 -3.71
CA ILE A 19 3.49 0.95 -3.76
C ILE A 19 4.03 1.09 -5.18
N VAL A 20 3.19 1.00 -6.22
CA VAL A 20 3.60 1.22 -7.62
C VAL A 20 3.77 2.72 -7.89
N THR A 21 4.70 3.34 -7.16
CA THR A 21 5.09 4.74 -7.33
C THR A 21 6.00 4.92 -8.55
N LEU A 22 6.31 6.18 -8.89
CA LEU A 22 7.29 6.46 -9.93
C LEU A 22 8.67 5.86 -9.62
N ALA A 23 9.09 5.86 -8.35
CA ALA A 23 10.36 5.26 -7.92
C ALA A 23 10.37 3.74 -8.15
N MET A 24 9.30 3.03 -7.77
CA MET A 24 9.17 1.59 -8.00
C MET A 24 9.07 1.28 -9.50
N SER A 25 8.31 2.05 -10.26
CA SER A 25 8.22 1.90 -11.73
C SER A 25 9.57 2.13 -12.41
N SER A 26 10.36 3.10 -11.93
CA SER A 26 11.72 3.34 -12.42
C SER A 26 12.68 2.20 -12.08
N CYS A 27 12.54 1.58 -10.90
CA CYS A 27 13.24 0.37 -10.52
C CYS A 27 12.95 -0.76 -11.52
N PHE A 28 11.69 -1.04 -11.81
CA PHE A 28 11.28 -2.05 -12.79
C PHE A 28 11.80 -1.74 -14.20
N ALA A 29 11.73 -0.48 -14.64
CA ALA A 29 12.22 -0.08 -15.96
C ALA A 29 13.73 -0.26 -16.10
N ARG A 30 14.51 0.10 -15.07
CA ARG A 30 15.96 -0.11 -15.04
C ARG A 30 16.30 -1.60 -15.13
N PHE A 31 15.65 -2.42 -14.30
CA PHE A 31 15.84 -3.87 -14.33
C PHE A 31 15.52 -4.47 -15.70
N ALA A 32 14.35 -4.16 -16.27
CA ALA A 32 13.94 -4.64 -17.57
C ALA A 32 14.89 -4.20 -18.71
N GLY A 33 15.50 -3.02 -18.58
CA GLY A 33 16.52 -2.53 -19.52
C GLY A 33 17.78 -3.37 -19.53
N HIS A 34 18.21 -3.86 -18.35
CA HIS A 34 19.40 -4.71 -18.20
C HIS A 34 19.12 -6.19 -18.51
N HIS A 35 17.91 -6.66 -18.26
CA HIS A 35 17.52 -8.08 -18.35
C HIS A 35 16.40 -8.29 -19.38
N ARG A 36 16.65 -7.96 -20.64
CA ARG A 36 15.65 -7.98 -21.73
C ARG A 36 14.99 -9.34 -21.99
N GLN A 37 15.60 -10.44 -21.53
CA GLN A 37 15.07 -11.80 -21.60
C GLN A 37 14.15 -12.15 -20.43
N ILE A 38 13.96 -11.21 -19.46
CA ILE A 38 13.10 -11.42 -18.30
C ILE A 38 11.88 -10.52 -18.42
N ARG A 39 10.71 -11.14 -18.32
CA ARG A 39 9.43 -10.44 -18.23
C ARG A 39 9.09 -10.19 -16.77
N LEU A 40 8.69 -8.97 -16.43
CA LEU A 40 8.08 -8.66 -15.14
C LEU A 40 6.56 -8.77 -15.27
N ASP A 41 5.95 -9.58 -14.41
CA ASP A 41 4.49 -9.71 -14.29
C ASP A 41 4.08 -9.15 -12.93
N VAL A 42 3.60 -7.90 -12.94
CA VAL A 42 3.26 -7.15 -11.72
C VAL A 42 1.75 -7.12 -11.53
N THR A 43 1.29 -7.68 -10.41
CA THR A 43 -0.11 -7.69 -10.00
C THR A 43 -0.31 -6.78 -8.81
N THR A 44 -1.29 -5.88 -8.87
CA THR A 44 -1.70 -5.06 -7.74
C THR A 44 -2.93 -5.66 -7.04
N GLY A 45 -3.05 -5.41 -5.72
CA GLY A 45 -4.19 -5.92 -4.96
C GLY A 45 -4.12 -5.61 -3.47
N LEU A 46 -5.09 -6.12 -2.73
CA LEU A 46 -5.13 -6.01 -1.27
C LEU A 46 -4.06 -6.91 -0.64
N SER A 47 -3.37 -6.41 0.37
CA SER A 47 -2.24 -7.09 1.03
C SER A 47 -2.56 -8.49 1.52
N ARG A 48 -3.77 -8.71 2.09
CA ARG A 48 -4.20 -10.04 2.56
C ARG A 48 -4.31 -11.05 1.41
N ASP A 49 -4.87 -10.62 0.27
CA ASP A 49 -4.99 -11.48 -0.92
C ASP A 49 -3.62 -11.74 -1.56
N LEU A 50 -2.81 -10.70 -1.71
CA LEU A 50 -1.44 -10.84 -2.23
C LEU A 50 -0.61 -11.81 -1.39
N LYS A 51 -0.67 -11.72 -0.06
CA LYS A 51 0.05 -12.62 0.85
C LYS A 51 -0.44 -14.06 0.74
N LYS A 52 -1.76 -14.27 0.63
CA LYS A 52 -2.34 -15.60 0.41
C LYS A 52 -1.86 -16.21 -0.91
N ARG A 53 -1.90 -15.44 -1.99
CA ARG A 53 -1.45 -15.87 -3.33
C ARG A 53 0.06 -16.13 -3.36
N PHE A 54 0.87 -15.33 -2.65
CA PHE A 54 2.29 -15.60 -2.47
C PHE A 54 2.52 -16.97 -1.80
N ARG A 55 1.81 -17.26 -0.70
CA ARG A 55 1.91 -18.56 -0.02
C ARG A 55 1.49 -19.73 -0.91
N ASN A 56 0.61 -19.51 -1.88
CA ASN A 56 0.24 -20.48 -2.90
C ASN A 56 1.25 -20.60 -4.06
N GLY A 57 2.36 -19.86 -4.03
CA GLY A 57 3.39 -19.89 -5.09
C GLY A 57 3.02 -19.14 -6.37
N GLU A 58 2.04 -18.23 -6.32
CA GLU A 58 1.63 -17.44 -7.48
C GLU A 58 2.57 -16.27 -7.76
N PHE A 59 3.31 -15.80 -6.75
CA PHE A 59 4.31 -14.73 -6.85
C PHE A 59 5.68 -15.23 -6.42
N ASP A 60 6.73 -14.68 -7.00
CA ASP A 60 8.13 -14.91 -6.63
C ASP A 60 8.57 -13.90 -5.56
N ILE A 61 8.06 -12.66 -5.65
CA ILE A 61 8.26 -11.55 -4.70
C ILE A 61 6.90 -10.93 -4.39
N VAL A 62 6.67 -10.57 -3.13
CA VAL A 62 5.48 -9.82 -2.73
C VAL A 62 5.82 -8.74 -1.73
N ILE A 63 5.21 -7.56 -1.89
CA ILE A 63 5.15 -6.52 -0.85
C ILE A 63 3.74 -6.52 -0.28
N VAL A 64 3.63 -6.45 1.04
CA VAL A 64 2.33 -6.39 1.73
C VAL A 64 2.39 -5.42 2.91
N LYS A 65 1.26 -4.87 3.27
CA LYS A 65 1.06 -4.12 4.51
C LYS A 65 0.36 -5.03 5.52
N GLU A 66 0.85 -5.03 6.74
CA GLU A 66 0.36 -5.92 7.79
C GLU A 66 0.58 -5.32 9.19
N ALA A 67 -0.25 -5.72 10.15
CA ALA A 67 -0.10 -5.27 11.53
C ALA A 67 1.07 -5.96 12.24
N VAL A 68 1.35 -7.20 11.87
CA VAL A 68 2.44 -8.01 12.43
C VAL A 68 3.18 -8.70 11.29
N THR A 69 4.49 -8.52 11.25
CA THR A 69 5.36 -9.15 10.24
C THR A 69 5.64 -10.61 10.62
N ASP A 70 5.53 -11.51 9.67
CA ASP A 70 5.94 -12.91 9.85
C ASP A 70 7.47 -13.01 9.85
N GLY A 71 8.01 -14.02 10.55
CA GLY A 71 9.46 -14.19 10.73
C GLY A 71 10.24 -14.59 9.46
N ASP A 72 9.57 -14.87 8.35
CA ASP A 72 10.16 -15.20 7.04
C ASP A 72 10.21 -14.00 6.07
N ALA A 73 9.84 -12.80 6.54
CA ALA A 73 10.02 -11.58 5.76
C ALA A 73 11.51 -11.31 5.47
N ARG A 74 11.81 -10.90 4.24
CA ARG A 74 13.16 -10.48 3.83
C ARG A 74 13.55 -9.13 4.45
N ALA A 75 12.57 -8.24 4.57
CA ALA A 75 12.68 -6.98 5.30
C ALA A 75 11.29 -6.49 5.69
N SER A 76 11.24 -5.59 6.65
CA SER A 76 10.04 -4.90 7.10
C SER A 76 10.37 -3.46 7.43
N PHE A 77 9.53 -2.54 6.97
CA PHE A 77 9.69 -1.10 7.13
C PHE A 77 8.45 -0.53 7.80
N PRO A 78 8.55 0.49 8.65
CA PRO A 78 7.39 1.13 9.23
C PRO A 78 6.59 1.88 8.14
N GLU A 79 5.26 1.78 8.20
CA GLU A 79 4.31 2.54 7.39
C GLU A 79 3.42 3.34 8.35
N PRO A 80 3.80 4.57 8.71
CA PRO A 80 3.03 5.42 9.59
C PRO A 80 1.66 5.74 8.99
N LEU A 81 0.62 5.66 9.82
CA LEU A 81 -0.76 5.96 9.46
C LEU A 81 -1.28 7.14 10.26
N ALA A 82 -2.13 7.95 9.62
CA ALA A 82 -2.90 8.97 10.31
C ALA A 82 -4.31 9.09 9.71
N TRP A 83 -5.21 9.71 10.48
CA TRP A 83 -6.50 10.13 9.98
C TRP A 83 -6.33 11.41 9.18
N PHE A 84 -6.93 11.45 8.00
CA PHE A 84 -6.89 12.60 7.10
C PHE A 84 -8.30 13.05 6.73
N GLU A 85 -8.42 14.36 6.53
CA GLU A 85 -9.61 15.05 6.02
C GLU A 85 -9.19 16.08 4.98
N GLY A 86 -10.12 16.55 4.17
CA GLY A 86 -9.85 17.64 3.22
C GLY A 86 -9.38 18.88 3.95
N GLU A 87 -8.42 19.62 3.37
CA GLU A 87 -7.83 20.82 3.98
C GLU A 87 -8.88 21.85 4.43
N ASN A 88 -9.97 22.01 3.65
CA ASN A 88 -11.06 22.94 3.90
C ASN A 88 -12.30 22.28 4.53
N SER A 89 -12.19 21.06 5.05
CA SER A 89 -13.32 20.37 5.69
C SER A 89 -13.72 21.07 6.98
N GLU A 90 -15.04 21.12 7.23
CA GLU A 90 -15.60 21.56 8.50
C GLU A 90 -15.33 20.51 9.61
N VAL A 91 -15.52 20.90 10.88
CA VAL A 91 -15.38 19.99 12.01
C VAL A 91 -16.47 18.91 11.94
N TRP A 92 -16.06 17.66 11.88
CA TRP A 92 -16.96 16.53 11.77
C TRP A 92 -17.71 16.27 13.08
N GLN A 93 -19.03 16.12 12.96
CA GLN A 93 -19.91 15.70 14.07
C GLN A 93 -20.42 14.29 13.81
N ASP A 94 -20.94 13.63 14.87
CA ASP A 94 -21.58 12.33 14.70
C ASP A 94 -22.91 12.45 13.93
N PRO A 95 -23.16 11.56 12.98
CA PRO A 95 -22.32 10.41 12.57
C PRO A 95 -21.16 10.82 11.65
N ILE A 96 -19.99 10.24 11.89
CA ILE A 96 -18.76 10.53 11.14
C ILE A 96 -18.84 9.94 9.72
N PRO A 97 -18.66 10.75 8.66
CA PRO A 97 -18.58 10.24 7.28
C PRO A 97 -17.24 9.58 7.01
N LEU A 98 -17.24 8.32 6.59
CA LEU A 98 -16.04 7.57 6.24
C LEU A 98 -15.85 7.49 4.73
N VAL A 99 -14.67 7.85 4.28
CA VAL A 99 -14.16 7.54 2.95
C VAL A 99 -13.22 6.33 3.10
N THR A 100 -13.55 5.20 2.47
CA THR A 100 -12.88 3.94 2.80
C THR A 100 -12.65 3.04 1.58
N PHE A 101 -11.87 1.99 1.81
CA PHE A 101 -11.64 0.91 0.86
C PHE A 101 -12.76 -0.14 0.93
N PRO A 102 -12.83 -1.07 -0.04
CA PRO A 102 -13.80 -2.16 -0.01
C PRO A 102 -13.63 -3.07 1.24
N PRO A 103 -14.64 -3.88 1.57
CA PRO A 103 -14.52 -4.91 2.60
C PRO A 103 -13.28 -5.80 2.39
N GLY A 104 -12.55 -6.10 3.46
CA GLY A 104 -11.27 -6.81 3.42
C GLY A 104 -10.04 -5.91 3.25
N GLY A 105 -10.24 -4.61 3.02
CA GLY A 105 -9.17 -3.62 3.05
C GLY A 105 -8.67 -3.36 4.47
N LEU A 106 -7.37 -3.44 4.68
CA LEU A 106 -6.75 -3.31 6.01
C LEU A 106 -7.06 -1.95 6.67
N TYR A 107 -7.00 -0.86 5.92
CA TYR A 107 -7.33 0.46 6.44
C TYR A 107 -8.80 0.59 6.86
N ARG A 108 -9.72 -0.02 6.08
CA ARG A 108 -11.15 -0.06 6.44
C ARG A 108 -11.36 -0.72 7.80
N ASP A 109 -10.74 -1.87 8.01
CA ASP A 109 -10.87 -2.62 9.26
C ASP A 109 -10.34 -1.79 10.44
N LEU A 110 -9.15 -1.17 10.29
CA LEU A 110 -8.57 -0.26 11.30
C LEU A 110 -9.50 0.91 11.64
N MET A 111 -10.09 1.54 10.61
CA MET A 111 -11.03 2.67 10.81
C MET A 111 -12.25 2.23 11.63
N ILE A 112 -12.88 1.14 11.24
CA ILE A 112 -14.10 0.64 11.90
C ILE A 112 -13.78 0.23 13.34
N ASP A 113 -12.73 -0.55 13.56
CA ASP A 113 -12.28 -0.98 14.89
C ASP A 113 -11.99 0.21 15.82
N ARG A 114 -11.41 1.29 15.27
CA ARG A 114 -11.12 2.50 16.05
C ARG A 114 -12.39 3.22 16.46
N ILE A 115 -13.29 3.48 15.51
CA ILE A 115 -14.51 4.23 15.74
C ILE A 115 -15.44 3.47 16.70
N GLU A 116 -15.55 2.15 16.56
CA GLU A 116 -16.36 1.32 17.43
C GLU A 116 -15.82 1.28 18.87
N ARG A 117 -14.49 1.21 19.03
CA ARG A 117 -13.86 1.29 20.37
C ARG A 117 -14.15 2.63 21.09
N GLU A 118 -14.27 3.73 20.33
CA GLU A 118 -14.60 5.04 20.85
C GLU A 118 -16.11 5.30 20.92
N GLN A 119 -16.92 4.30 20.53
CA GLN A 119 -18.39 4.35 20.58
C GLN A 119 -18.99 5.53 19.78
N ARG A 120 -18.30 5.95 18.70
CA ARG A 120 -18.75 7.01 17.82
C ARG A 120 -19.70 6.46 16.76
N ARG A 121 -20.70 7.26 16.34
CA ARG A 121 -21.58 6.90 15.21
C ARG A 121 -20.90 7.25 13.91
N TRP A 122 -21.08 6.42 12.90
CA TRP A 122 -20.44 6.59 11.59
C TRP A 122 -21.32 6.07 10.44
N TYR A 123 -20.99 6.47 9.24
CA TYR A 123 -21.54 5.89 8.01
C TYR A 123 -20.48 5.91 6.90
N ILE A 124 -20.67 5.06 5.89
CA ILE A 124 -19.81 5.09 4.70
C ILE A 124 -20.32 6.16 3.75
N ALA A 125 -19.57 7.25 3.59
CA ALA A 125 -19.85 8.30 2.63
C ALA A 125 -19.35 7.95 1.22
N PHE A 126 -18.22 7.22 1.14
CA PHE A 126 -17.63 6.81 -0.12
C PHE A 126 -16.82 5.52 0.03
N THR A 127 -16.82 4.68 -1.02
CA THR A 127 -15.96 3.51 -1.11
C THR A 127 -15.17 3.57 -2.43
N GLY A 128 -13.84 3.63 -2.32
CA GLY A 128 -12.90 3.60 -3.45
C GLY A 128 -12.09 2.32 -3.47
N ASN A 129 -11.77 1.79 -4.64
CA ASN A 129 -10.98 0.57 -4.80
C ASN A 129 -9.48 0.83 -5.02
N SER A 130 -9.06 2.09 -5.04
CA SER A 130 -7.65 2.52 -5.16
C SER A 130 -7.36 3.65 -4.19
N LEU A 131 -6.08 3.82 -3.81
CA LEU A 131 -5.65 4.93 -2.97
C LEU A 131 -6.00 6.29 -3.61
N GLY A 132 -5.78 6.44 -4.92
CA GLY A 132 -6.08 7.69 -5.61
C GLY A 132 -7.54 8.08 -5.54
N SER A 133 -8.47 7.12 -5.67
CA SER A 133 -9.92 7.40 -5.55
C SER A 133 -10.32 7.79 -4.13
N VAL A 134 -9.72 7.16 -3.11
CA VAL A 134 -9.96 7.49 -1.70
C VAL A 134 -9.38 8.87 -1.37
N LEU A 135 -8.15 9.16 -1.77
CA LEU A 135 -7.53 10.49 -1.59
C LEU A 135 -8.35 11.61 -2.22
N SER A 136 -8.76 11.45 -3.49
CA SER A 136 -9.59 12.46 -4.17
C SER A 136 -10.92 12.71 -3.47
N ALA A 137 -11.54 11.66 -2.91
CA ALA A 137 -12.77 11.80 -2.15
C ALA A 137 -12.56 12.53 -0.81
N VAL A 138 -11.43 12.29 -0.14
CA VAL A 138 -11.04 13.01 1.09
C VAL A 138 -10.76 14.48 0.77
N GLU A 139 -9.97 14.77 -0.28
CA GLU A 139 -9.69 16.14 -0.75
C GLU A 139 -10.96 16.92 -1.06
N ALA A 140 -11.95 16.24 -1.68
CA ALA A 140 -13.25 16.82 -1.99
C ALA A 140 -14.15 17.05 -0.75
N GLY A 141 -13.69 16.67 0.45
CA GLY A 141 -14.44 16.87 1.70
C GLY A 141 -15.60 15.89 1.90
N LEU A 142 -15.58 14.69 1.27
CA LEU A 142 -16.64 13.70 1.44
C LEU A 142 -16.60 13.01 2.81
N GLY A 143 -15.48 13.10 3.54
CA GLY A 143 -15.32 12.50 4.85
C GLY A 143 -13.87 12.31 5.25
N VAL A 144 -13.67 11.47 6.27
CA VAL A 144 -12.35 11.17 6.83
C VAL A 144 -11.88 9.77 6.43
N SER A 145 -10.57 9.58 6.35
CA SER A 145 -9.95 8.28 6.05
C SER A 145 -8.67 8.08 6.83
N VAL A 146 -8.30 6.81 7.10
CA VAL A 146 -6.96 6.43 7.55
C VAL A 146 -6.11 6.12 6.33
N LEU A 147 -5.00 6.83 6.20
CA LEU A 147 -4.09 6.74 5.04
C LEU A 147 -2.63 6.73 5.50
N PRO A 148 -1.72 6.14 4.70
CA PRO A 148 -0.29 6.28 4.94
C PRO A 148 0.17 7.73 4.82
N VAL A 149 0.93 8.21 5.79
CA VAL A 149 1.45 9.58 5.80
C VAL A 149 2.27 9.87 4.54
N SER A 150 3.06 8.90 4.08
CA SER A 150 3.90 9.00 2.87
C SER A 150 3.12 9.29 1.57
N THR A 151 1.80 9.08 1.55
CA THR A 151 0.98 9.23 0.33
C THR A 151 0.23 10.55 0.26
N THR A 152 0.24 11.35 1.31
CA THR A 152 -0.62 12.55 1.42
C THR A 152 0.09 13.87 1.11
N THR A 153 1.42 13.89 1.02
CA THR A 153 2.25 15.11 0.89
C THR A 153 1.97 15.95 -0.35
N ALA A 154 1.43 15.35 -1.43
CA ALA A 154 1.12 16.05 -2.68
C ALA A 154 -0.39 16.36 -2.84
N HIS A 155 -1.17 16.20 -1.76
CA HIS A 155 -2.62 16.31 -1.77
C HIS A 155 -3.12 17.39 -0.82
N ALA A 156 -4.25 18.02 -1.15
CA ALA A 156 -4.87 19.06 -0.31
C ALA A 156 -5.67 18.44 0.86
N VAL A 157 -4.96 17.67 1.68
CA VAL A 157 -5.49 17.02 2.88
C VAL A 157 -4.66 17.41 4.10
N ARG A 158 -5.29 17.44 5.27
CA ARG A 158 -4.63 17.67 6.55
C ARG A 158 -4.88 16.51 7.51
N ALA A 159 -4.00 16.35 8.48
CA ALA A 159 -4.24 15.42 9.58
C ALA A 159 -5.50 15.83 10.34
N SER A 160 -6.42 14.89 10.49
CA SER A 160 -7.65 15.10 11.26
C SER A 160 -7.38 14.93 12.75
N THR A 161 -7.98 15.79 13.56
CA THR A 161 -7.91 15.71 15.03
C THR A 161 -9.03 14.88 15.63
N ILE A 162 -9.86 14.24 14.80
CA ILE A 162 -11.04 13.50 15.27
C ILE A 162 -10.67 12.28 16.12
N PHE A 163 -9.49 11.69 15.84
CA PHE A 163 -8.91 10.61 16.61
C PHE A 163 -7.42 10.89 16.87
N SER A 164 -6.87 10.26 17.92
CA SER A 164 -5.44 10.23 18.13
C SER A 164 -4.73 9.40 17.05
N SER A 165 -3.39 9.42 17.04
CA SER A 165 -2.57 8.68 16.09
C SER A 165 -2.92 7.19 16.05
N GLU A 166 -2.83 6.59 14.87
CA GLU A 166 -2.94 5.15 14.68
C GLU A 166 -1.59 4.44 14.83
N ALA A 167 -1.64 3.15 15.16
CA ALA A 167 -0.44 2.33 15.14
C ALA A 167 0.07 2.20 13.70
N ALA A 168 1.38 2.33 13.52
CA ALA A 168 1.99 2.08 12.23
C ALA A 168 1.78 0.64 11.78
N LEU A 169 1.57 0.43 10.49
CA LEU A 169 1.68 -0.88 9.88
C LEU A 169 3.13 -1.20 9.53
N SER A 170 3.37 -2.45 9.21
CA SER A 170 4.60 -2.92 8.62
C SER A 170 4.42 -3.08 7.11
N LEU A 171 5.30 -2.48 6.33
CA LEU A 171 5.46 -2.74 4.91
C LEU A 171 6.51 -3.83 4.75
N SER A 172 6.05 -5.07 4.58
CA SER A 172 6.90 -6.27 4.60
C SER A 172 7.11 -6.81 3.20
N ILE A 173 8.35 -7.25 2.92
CA ILE A 173 8.74 -7.86 1.65
C ILE A 173 9.03 -9.34 1.89
N TYR A 174 8.36 -10.19 1.13
CA TYR A 174 8.57 -11.63 1.11
C TYR A 174 9.04 -12.05 -0.27
N ALA A 175 9.95 -13.01 -0.31
CA ALA A 175 10.40 -13.62 -1.54
C ALA A 175 10.78 -15.07 -1.26
N TRP A 176 10.44 -15.97 -2.19
CA TRP A 176 11.01 -17.30 -2.20
C TRP A 176 12.52 -17.22 -2.40
N GLU A 177 13.19 -18.37 -2.39
CA GLU A 177 14.64 -18.38 -2.67
C GLU A 177 14.90 -17.84 -4.08
N VAL A 178 15.30 -16.58 -4.17
CA VAL A 178 15.64 -15.92 -5.44
C VAL A 178 17.15 -15.94 -5.66
N ARG A 179 17.59 -16.17 -6.90
CA ARG A 179 18.98 -16.22 -7.30
C ARG A 179 19.21 -15.40 -8.58
N GLY A 180 20.44 -15.01 -8.82
CA GLY A 180 20.80 -14.25 -10.03
C GLY A 180 20.02 -12.95 -10.16
N SER A 181 19.48 -12.68 -11.33
CA SER A 181 18.75 -11.44 -11.63
C SER A 181 17.55 -11.18 -10.72
N ALA A 182 16.85 -12.21 -10.27
CA ALA A 182 15.72 -12.02 -9.34
C ALA A 182 16.20 -11.51 -7.96
N SER A 183 17.42 -11.88 -7.52
CA SER A 183 18.00 -11.34 -6.30
C SER A 183 18.42 -9.88 -6.45
N GLU A 184 18.88 -9.47 -7.64
CA GLU A 184 19.18 -8.08 -7.96
C GLU A 184 17.91 -7.22 -7.92
N LEU A 185 16.84 -7.68 -8.55
CA LEU A 185 15.54 -7.00 -8.50
C LEU A 185 15.02 -6.87 -7.07
N LEU A 186 15.10 -7.95 -6.27
CA LEU A 186 14.69 -7.91 -4.87
C LEU A 186 15.47 -6.85 -4.10
N GLN A 187 16.79 -6.74 -4.28
CA GLN A 187 17.60 -5.73 -3.60
C GLN A 187 17.18 -4.32 -4.02
N ASP A 188 16.99 -4.08 -5.31
CA ASP A 188 16.53 -2.79 -5.81
C ASP A 188 15.14 -2.40 -5.23
N MET A 189 14.23 -3.37 -5.11
CA MET A 189 12.92 -3.15 -4.48
C MET A 189 13.03 -2.86 -2.98
N LEU A 190 13.95 -3.51 -2.27
CA LEU A 190 14.25 -3.24 -0.86
C LEU A 190 14.72 -1.81 -0.67
N ASP A 191 15.67 -1.36 -1.50
CA ASP A 191 16.24 -0.01 -1.42
C ASP A 191 15.18 1.08 -1.68
N VAL A 192 14.31 0.88 -2.69
CA VAL A 192 13.19 1.80 -2.98
C VAL A 192 12.19 1.85 -1.81
N THR A 193 11.92 0.70 -1.19
CA THR A 193 10.96 0.63 -0.08
C THR A 193 11.53 1.27 1.18
N ALA A 194 12.83 1.08 1.47
CA ALA A 194 13.52 1.74 2.58
C ALA A 194 13.47 3.27 2.44
N ALA A 195 13.83 3.79 1.26
CA ALA A 195 13.81 5.23 0.98
C ALA A 195 12.42 5.86 1.14
N ARG A 196 11.34 5.12 0.82
CA ARG A 196 9.96 5.55 1.05
C ARG A 196 9.65 5.72 2.54
N SER A 197 10.09 4.77 3.37
CA SER A 197 9.85 4.81 4.82
C SER A 197 10.58 5.97 5.50
N ASP A 198 11.80 6.27 5.07
CA ASP A 198 12.58 7.41 5.58
C ASP A 198 11.91 8.76 5.26
N SER A 199 11.26 8.86 4.10
CA SER A 199 10.57 10.09 3.69
C SER A 199 9.28 10.35 4.46
N GLY A 200 8.66 9.34 5.04
CA GLY A 200 7.43 9.44 5.85
C GLY A 200 7.65 9.75 7.33
N GLY A 201 8.90 9.71 7.81
CA GLY A 201 9.24 9.88 9.23
C GLY A 201 9.53 11.32 9.68
N THR A 202 9.41 12.30 8.81
CA THR A 202 9.83 13.71 9.09
C THR A 202 8.65 14.70 9.11
N ALA A 203 7.46 14.26 9.55
CA ALA A 203 6.30 15.15 9.70
C ALA A 203 5.82 15.22 11.16
#